data_b0cc3570b179ddbdb34c5d174de438c6
#
_entry.id   b0cc3570b179ddbdb34c5d174de438c6
#
_cell.length_a   1.000
_cell.length_b   1.000
_cell.length_c   1.000
_cell.angle_alpha   90.00
_cell.angle_beta   90.00
_cell.angle_gamma   90.00
#
_symmetry.space_group_name_H-M   'P 1'
#
loop_
_entity.id
_entity.type
_entity.pdbx_description
1 polymer ?
#
loop_
_entity_poly.entity_id
_entity_poly.type
_entity_poly.pdbx_seq_one_letter_code
_entity_poly.pdbx_strand_id
1 'polypeptide(L)'
;LCEEHLADKRCNELCRLFEKNGKAENGVIVHSDLLLDYLKKQYPGFYFVSSTTKVLTDFEELVKETDREDFRYVVPDFRLNKAWDKWETLTQSQRDKVEFLCNECCSFGCKDRRKCYETVSRKNLGEDCQEHECTASDVMGGYRFSKAMTNPGFIGINDIKETYLPMGFSHFKIEGRSLGSALVLEFLLYYMTKPEYQLHVREAVYLDNMLDLF
;
A
#
# COMPACT_ATOMS: atom_id res chain seq x y z
N LEU A 1 -15.24 -11.46 -4.92
CA LEU A 1 -14.84 -12.68 -4.24
C LEU A 1 -16.07 -13.38 -3.68
N CYS A 2 -16.21 -14.69 -3.89
CA CYS A 2 -17.26 -15.52 -3.32
C CYS A 2 -16.64 -16.79 -2.70
N GLU A 3 -17.46 -17.62 -2.04
CA GLU A 3 -16.98 -18.81 -1.32
C GLU A 3 -16.22 -19.79 -2.21
N GLU A 4 -16.62 -19.94 -3.47
CA GLU A 4 -15.95 -20.82 -4.42
C GLU A 4 -14.48 -20.45 -4.64
N HIS A 5 -14.16 -19.14 -4.62
CA HIS A 5 -12.79 -18.65 -4.78
C HIS A 5 -11.89 -18.99 -3.58
N LEU A 6 -12.46 -19.22 -2.39
CA LEU A 6 -11.69 -19.61 -1.20
C LEU A 6 -11.09 -21.01 -1.33
N ALA A 7 -11.65 -21.85 -2.18
CA ALA A 7 -11.16 -23.20 -2.43
C ALA A 7 -9.99 -23.28 -3.44
N ASP A 8 -9.49 -22.14 -3.96
CA ASP A 8 -8.38 -22.15 -4.92
C ASP A 8 -7.15 -22.83 -4.34
N LYS A 9 -6.70 -23.91 -5.03
CA LYS A 9 -5.63 -24.78 -4.54
C LYS A 9 -4.28 -24.07 -4.47
N ARG A 10 -3.96 -23.24 -5.49
CA ARG A 10 -2.66 -22.54 -5.57
C ARG A 10 -2.54 -21.48 -4.49
N CYS A 11 -3.60 -20.71 -4.27
CA CYS A 11 -3.64 -19.72 -3.19
C CYS A 11 -3.49 -20.38 -1.82
N ASN A 12 -4.20 -21.48 -1.60
CA ASN A 12 -4.11 -22.23 -0.34
C ASN A 12 -2.73 -22.90 -0.13
N GLU A 13 -2.08 -23.39 -1.19
CA GLU A 13 -0.71 -23.91 -1.10
C GLU A 13 0.29 -22.80 -0.74
N LEU A 14 0.16 -21.63 -1.35
CA LEU A 14 0.98 -20.46 -0.99
C LEU A 14 0.75 -20.04 0.47
N CYS A 15 -0.49 -20.00 0.93
CA CYS A 15 -0.79 -19.69 2.33
C CYS A 15 -0.11 -20.68 3.29
N ARG A 16 -0.19 -22.00 3.02
CA ARG A 16 0.50 -23.01 3.83
C ARG A 16 2.01 -22.84 3.83
N LEU A 17 2.59 -22.52 2.68
CA LEU A 17 4.02 -22.29 2.54
C LEU A 17 4.48 -21.10 3.38
N PHE A 18 3.78 -19.96 3.27
CA PHE A 18 4.14 -18.74 3.97
C PHE A 18 3.85 -18.82 5.48
N GLU A 19 2.77 -19.47 5.90
CA GLU A 19 2.47 -19.67 7.31
C GLU A 19 3.55 -20.50 8.01
N LYS A 20 4.06 -21.55 7.34
CA LYS A 20 5.05 -22.49 7.90
C LYS A 20 6.49 -21.99 7.85
N ASN A 21 6.79 -21.00 7.04
CA ASN A 21 8.18 -20.56 6.78
C ASN A 21 8.78 -19.65 7.89
N GLY A 22 8.47 -19.87 9.02
CA GLY A 22 8.34 -19.43 10.36
C GLY A 22 9.53 -18.94 11.14
N LYS A 23 10.50 -18.16 10.62
CA LYS A 23 11.36 -17.34 11.51
C LYS A 23 10.84 -15.89 11.66
N ALA A 24 9.95 -15.48 10.78
CA ALA A 24 9.28 -14.18 10.84
C ALA A 24 7.77 -14.38 10.71
N GLU A 25 7.01 -13.60 11.45
CA GLU A 25 5.56 -13.55 11.24
C GLU A 25 5.27 -12.99 9.85
N ASN A 26 4.52 -13.75 9.06
CA ASN A 26 4.01 -13.31 7.77
C ASN A 26 2.60 -12.75 7.91
N GLY A 27 2.25 -11.81 7.04
CA GLY A 27 0.92 -11.21 7.02
C GLY A 27 0.28 -11.21 5.65
N VAL A 28 -1.04 -11.08 5.65
CA VAL A 28 -1.84 -11.00 4.42
C VAL A 28 -2.59 -9.67 4.38
N ILE A 29 -2.47 -8.97 3.25
CA ILE A 29 -3.27 -7.76 3.00
C ILE A 29 -4.64 -8.21 2.49
N VAL A 30 -5.70 -7.83 3.19
CA VAL A 30 -7.06 -8.27 2.87
C VAL A 30 -7.99 -7.08 2.62
N HIS A 31 -8.90 -7.26 1.67
CA HIS A 31 -9.98 -6.32 1.37
C HIS A 31 -11.32 -6.83 1.88
N SER A 32 -11.60 -8.12 1.67
CA SER A 32 -12.89 -8.76 1.93
C SER A 32 -12.91 -9.41 3.31
N ASP A 33 -13.96 -9.16 4.09
CA ASP A 33 -14.16 -9.82 5.38
C ASP A 33 -14.39 -11.33 5.19
N LEU A 34 -15.05 -11.77 4.10
CA LEU A 34 -15.17 -13.19 3.75
C LEU A 34 -13.79 -13.88 3.67
N LEU A 35 -12.82 -13.22 3.00
CA LEU A 35 -11.45 -13.75 2.93
C LEU A 35 -10.75 -13.70 4.29
N LEU A 36 -10.93 -12.63 5.04
CA LEU A 36 -10.36 -12.47 6.38
C LEU A 36 -10.81 -13.60 7.30
N ASP A 37 -12.12 -13.88 7.38
CA ASP A 37 -12.67 -14.91 8.23
C ASP A 37 -12.18 -16.30 7.83
N TYR A 38 -12.10 -16.56 6.52
CA TYR A 38 -11.52 -17.80 6.00
C TYR A 38 -10.06 -17.97 6.43
N LEU A 39 -9.23 -16.95 6.20
CA LEU A 39 -7.80 -17.01 6.51
C LEU A 39 -7.54 -17.12 8.02
N LYS A 40 -8.27 -16.41 8.85
CA LYS A 40 -8.18 -16.53 10.32
C LYS A 40 -8.45 -17.96 10.79
N LYS A 41 -9.42 -18.62 10.17
CA LYS A 41 -9.79 -19.99 10.51
C LYS A 41 -8.80 -21.03 10.00
N GLN A 42 -8.31 -20.88 8.77
CA GLN A 42 -7.47 -21.89 8.10
C GLN A 42 -5.97 -21.69 8.36
N TYR A 43 -5.54 -20.45 8.59
CA TYR A 43 -4.13 -20.05 8.69
C TYR A 43 -3.95 -19.06 9.86
N PRO A 44 -4.12 -19.50 11.11
CA PRO A 44 -4.10 -18.64 12.29
C PRO A 44 -2.72 -18.03 12.59
N GLY A 45 -1.66 -18.52 11.95
CA GLY A 45 -0.31 -17.96 12.09
C GLY A 45 -0.07 -16.66 11.34
N PHE A 46 -1.00 -16.20 10.51
CA PHE A 46 -0.88 -14.92 9.84
C PHE A 46 -1.39 -13.76 10.70
N TYR A 47 -0.75 -12.60 10.55
CA TYR A 47 -1.38 -11.32 10.89
C TYR A 47 -2.05 -10.72 9.64
N PHE A 48 -2.98 -9.77 9.85
CA PHE A 48 -3.72 -9.18 8.73
C PHE A 48 -3.52 -7.68 8.65
N VAL A 49 -3.56 -7.17 7.40
CA VAL A 49 -3.47 -5.76 7.07
C VAL A 49 -4.71 -5.35 6.29
N SER A 50 -5.42 -4.33 6.76
CA SER A 50 -6.55 -3.77 6.02
C SER A 50 -6.05 -3.02 4.79
N SER A 51 -6.57 -3.40 3.62
CA SER A 51 -6.07 -2.92 2.32
C SER A 51 -6.48 -1.48 2.02
N THR A 52 -5.57 -0.70 1.43
CA THR A 52 -5.90 0.62 0.84
C THR A 52 -6.98 0.55 -0.24
N THR A 53 -7.21 -0.65 -0.84
CA THR A 53 -8.28 -0.84 -1.83
C THR A 53 -9.68 -0.70 -1.25
N LYS A 54 -9.85 -0.72 0.08
CA LYS A 54 -11.11 -0.39 0.74
C LYS A 54 -11.50 1.07 0.53
N VAL A 55 -10.53 1.91 0.18
CA VAL A 55 -10.73 3.34 -0.12
C VAL A 55 -11.44 4.06 1.05
N LEU A 56 -10.87 3.92 2.23
CA LEU A 56 -11.36 4.55 3.46
C LEU A 56 -11.01 6.04 3.44
N THR A 57 -11.88 6.85 2.86
CA THR A 57 -11.74 8.31 2.78
C THR A 57 -12.47 9.06 3.88
N ASP A 58 -13.43 8.41 4.54
CA ASP A 58 -14.05 8.90 5.74
C ASP A 58 -13.20 8.57 6.97
N PHE A 59 -12.89 9.58 7.78
CA PHE A 59 -11.98 9.39 8.90
C PHE A 59 -12.61 8.60 10.05
N GLU A 60 -13.92 8.70 10.25
CA GLU A 60 -14.62 7.92 11.29
C GLU A 60 -14.67 6.44 10.91
N GLU A 61 -14.87 6.14 9.63
CA GLU A 61 -14.77 4.75 9.13
C GLU A 61 -13.35 4.20 9.30
N LEU A 62 -12.33 5.02 9.03
CA LEU A 62 -10.93 4.65 9.25
C LEU A 62 -10.64 4.36 10.74
N VAL A 63 -11.13 5.20 11.64
CA VAL A 63 -10.98 4.97 13.10
C VAL A 63 -11.61 3.64 13.50
N LYS A 64 -12.84 3.37 13.07
CA LYS A 64 -13.51 2.08 13.33
C LYS A 64 -12.69 0.90 12.80
N GLU A 65 -12.04 1.05 11.65
CA GLU A 65 -11.19 0.00 11.09
C GLU A 65 -9.89 -0.19 11.91
N THR A 66 -9.32 0.89 12.46
CA THR A 66 -8.15 0.77 13.36
C THR A 66 -8.50 0.14 14.71
N ASP A 67 -9.74 0.28 15.16
CA ASP A 67 -10.21 -0.31 16.42
C ASP A 67 -10.47 -1.83 16.29
N ARG A 68 -10.56 -2.37 15.09
CA ARG A 68 -10.70 -3.82 14.89
C ARG A 68 -9.45 -4.56 15.37
N GLU A 69 -9.64 -5.57 16.20
CA GLU A 69 -8.56 -6.45 16.66
C GLU A 69 -8.00 -7.35 15.57
N ASP A 70 -8.76 -7.53 14.48
CA ASP A 70 -8.38 -8.35 13.34
C ASP A 70 -7.10 -7.84 12.65
N PHE A 71 -6.85 -6.54 12.68
CA PHE A 71 -5.78 -5.94 11.89
C PHE A 71 -4.60 -5.48 12.75
N ARG A 72 -3.41 -5.92 12.33
CA ARG A 72 -2.14 -5.36 12.82
C ARG A 72 -1.90 -3.98 12.24
N TYR A 73 -2.17 -3.81 10.95
CA TYR A 73 -2.04 -2.54 10.25
C TYR A 73 -3.27 -2.22 9.42
N VAL A 74 -3.55 -0.94 9.28
CA VAL A 74 -4.64 -0.39 8.46
C VAL A 74 -4.04 0.66 7.52
N VAL A 75 -4.25 0.48 6.21
CA VAL A 75 -3.75 1.41 5.20
C VAL A 75 -4.85 2.39 4.82
N PRO A 76 -4.79 3.65 5.25
CA PRO A 76 -5.75 4.67 4.87
C PRO A 76 -5.71 4.98 3.38
N ASP A 77 -6.74 5.62 2.87
CA ASP A 77 -6.64 6.22 1.54
C ASP A 77 -5.66 7.41 1.58
N PHE A 78 -4.78 7.48 0.58
CA PHE A 78 -3.71 8.48 0.51
C PHE A 78 -4.20 9.94 0.56
N ARG A 79 -5.48 10.18 0.25
CA ARG A 79 -6.09 11.52 0.34
C ARG A 79 -6.21 12.02 1.78
N LEU A 80 -6.15 11.12 2.75
CA LEU A 80 -6.10 11.47 4.17
C LEU A 80 -4.69 11.77 4.67
N ASN A 81 -3.65 11.47 3.90
CA ASN A 81 -2.27 11.58 4.37
C ASN A 81 -1.95 12.92 5.06
N LYS A 82 -2.44 14.03 4.55
CA LYS A 82 -2.17 15.38 5.10
C LYS A 82 -3.31 15.93 5.98
N ALA A 83 -4.20 15.09 6.47
CA ALA A 83 -5.30 15.51 7.36
C ALA A 83 -4.82 15.64 8.83
N TRP A 84 -3.87 16.53 9.07
CA TRP A 84 -3.12 16.66 10.33
C TRP A 84 -4.01 16.75 11.57
N ASP A 85 -4.99 17.65 11.56
CA ASP A 85 -5.92 17.86 12.68
C ASP A 85 -6.66 16.57 13.06
N LYS A 86 -6.93 15.71 12.07
CA LYS A 86 -7.59 14.43 12.30
C LYS A 86 -6.61 13.41 12.88
N TRP A 87 -5.40 13.36 12.38
CA TRP A 87 -4.37 12.44 12.86
C TRP A 87 -4.00 12.69 14.32
N GLU A 88 -4.04 13.95 14.77
CA GLU A 88 -3.79 14.31 16.18
C GLU A 88 -4.83 13.73 17.14
N THR A 89 -6.04 13.43 16.67
CA THR A 89 -7.11 12.88 17.54
C THR A 89 -6.95 11.41 17.90
N LEU A 90 -6.09 10.68 17.16
CA LEU A 90 -5.89 9.25 17.40
C LEU A 90 -5.13 8.99 18.69
N THR A 91 -5.51 7.91 19.36
CA THR A 91 -4.72 7.32 20.46
C THR A 91 -3.41 6.71 19.92
N GLN A 92 -2.42 6.51 20.79
CA GLN A 92 -1.16 5.88 20.35
C GLN A 92 -1.39 4.47 19.80
N SER A 93 -2.27 3.68 20.41
CA SER A 93 -2.59 2.34 19.92
C SER A 93 -3.21 2.32 18.51
N GLN A 94 -3.99 3.35 18.16
CA GLN A 94 -4.50 3.52 16.79
C GLN A 94 -3.39 3.97 15.82
N ARG A 95 -2.53 4.91 16.26
CA ARG A 95 -1.37 5.37 15.44
C ARG A 95 -0.41 4.24 15.13
N ASP A 96 -0.17 3.33 16.05
CA ASP A 96 0.70 2.16 15.89
C ASP A 96 0.17 1.19 14.80
N LYS A 97 -1.13 1.26 14.49
CA LYS A 97 -1.73 0.44 13.42
C LYS A 97 -1.76 1.13 12.05
N VAL A 98 -1.61 2.43 11.97
CA VAL A 98 -1.70 3.15 10.68
C VAL A 98 -0.45 2.96 9.85
N GLU A 99 -0.61 2.40 8.63
CA GLU A 99 0.45 2.27 7.62
C GLU A 99 0.17 3.21 6.45
N PHE A 100 0.91 4.30 6.35
CA PHE A 100 0.71 5.32 5.31
C PHE A 100 1.27 4.89 3.95
N LEU A 101 0.47 5.03 2.88
CA LEU A 101 0.94 4.90 1.51
C LEU A 101 1.57 6.22 1.05
N CYS A 102 2.91 6.22 0.89
CA CYS A 102 3.66 7.46 0.74
C CYS A 102 3.66 8.05 -0.68
N ASN A 103 3.62 7.19 -1.71
CA ASN A 103 3.98 7.55 -3.09
C ASN A 103 2.88 7.25 -4.13
N GLU A 104 1.62 7.36 -3.74
CA GLU A 104 0.49 7.14 -4.66
C GLU A 104 0.48 8.14 -5.82
N CYS A 105 0.25 7.64 -7.03
CA CYS A 105 0.14 8.45 -8.26
C CYS A 105 -1.30 8.65 -8.76
N CYS A 106 -2.28 8.01 -8.14
CA CYS A 106 -3.68 8.21 -8.51
C CYS A 106 -4.07 9.68 -8.33
N SER A 107 -4.93 10.19 -9.21
CA SER A 107 -5.41 11.56 -9.09
C SER A 107 -6.04 11.82 -7.72
N PHE A 108 -5.59 12.87 -7.02
CA PHE A 108 -6.06 13.21 -5.70
C PHE A 108 -7.58 13.47 -5.65
N GLY A 109 -8.14 14.05 -6.72
CA GLY A 109 -9.57 14.34 -6.86
C GLY A 109 -10.43 13.16 -7.37
N CYS A 110 -9.83 11.98 -7.61
CA CYS A 110 -10.55 10.84 -8.18
C CYS A 110 -11.67 10.35 -7.25
N LYS A 111 -12.91 10.29 -7.79
CA LYS A 111 -14.09 9.77 -7.06
C LYS A 111 -14.36 8.29 -7.37
N ASP A 112 -13.73 7.74 -8.40
CA ASP A 112 -13.99 6.41 -8.94
C ASP A 112 -12.95 5.36 -8.52
N ARG A 113 -12.05 5.67 -7.56
CA ARG A 113 -10.97 4.78 -7.15
C ARG A 113 -11.47 3.40 -6.72
N ARG A 114 -12.57 3.34 -5.95
CA ARG A 114 -13.18 2.07 -5.54
C ARG A 114 -13.63 1.25 -6.74
N LYS A 115 -14.35 1.89 -7.68
CA LYS A 115 -14.81 1.25 -8.91
C LYS A 115 -13.63 0.74 -9.78
N CYS A 116 -12.55 1.50 -9.85
CA CYS A 116 -11.33 1.08 -10.52
C CYS A 116 -10.77 -0.24 -9.91
N TYR A 117 -10.66 -0.32 -8.59
CA TYR A 117 -10.22 -1.55 -7.91
C TYR A 117 -11.20 -2.72 -8.10
N GLU A 118 -12.50 -2.47 -8.07
CA GLU A 118 -13.52 -3.50 -8.33
C GLU A 118 -13.38 -4.08 -9.74
N THR A 119 -13.20 -3.21 -10.75
CA THR A 119 -12.98 -3.66 -12.14
C THR A 119 -11.71 -4.49 -12.27
N VAL A 120 -10.59 -4.05 -11.70
CA VAL A 120 -9.32 -4.80 -11.71
C VAL A 120 -9.49 -6.15 -11.02
N SER A 121 -10.18 -6.18 -9.88
CA SER A 121 -10.44 -7.41 -9.14
C SER A 121 -11.27 -8.41 -9.95
N ARG A 122 -12.33 -7.95 -10.59
CA ARG A 122 -13.20 -8.79 -11.43
C ARG A 122 -12.44 -9.36 -12.64
N LYS A 123 -11.64 -8.52 -13.30
CA LYS A 123 -10.78 -8.99 -14.41
C LYS A 123 -9.78 -10.05 -13.96
N ASN A 124 -9.17 -9.88 -12.79
CA ASN A 124 -8.24 -10.87 -12.23
C ASN A 124 -8.91 -12.20 -11.88
N LEU A 125 -10.22 -12.19 -11.63
CA LEU A 125 -11.03 -13.41 -11.46
C LEU A 125 -11.51 -14.00 -12.79
N GLY A 126 -11.16 -13.41 -13.93
CA GLY A 126 -11.58 -13.86 -15.26
C GLY A 126 -13.04 -13.52 -15.60
N GLU A 127 -13.65 -12.61 -14.84
CA GLU A 127 -15.01 -12.16 -15.12
C GLU A 127 -15.03 -11.23 -16.35
N ASP A 128 -16.00 -11.43 -17.22
CA ASP A 128 -16.33 -10.45 -18.26
C ASP A 128 -17.00 -9.24 -17.63
N CYS A 129 -16.32 -8.10 -17.64
CA CYS A 129 -16.82 -6.86 -17.07
C CYS A 129 -16.39 -5.66 -17.92
N GLN A 130 -17.27 -4.65 -17.97
CA GLN A 130 -16.96 -3.41 -18.66
C GLN A 130 -15.67 -2.79 -18.10
N GLU A 131 -14.81 -2.31 -18.97
CA GLU A 131 -13.62 -1.57 -18.56
C GLU A 131 -13.98 -0.28 -17.85
N HIS A 132 -13.24 0.01 -16.80
CA HIS A 132 -13.29 1.32 -16.17
C HIS A 132 -12.26 2.23 -16.82
N GLU A 133 -12.73 3.25 -17.52
CA GLU A 133 -11.87 4.28 -18.07
C GLU A 133 -11.54 5.31 -17.00
N CYS A 134 -10.24 5.52 -16.78
CA CYS A 134 -9.78 6.54 -15.85
C CYS A 134 -10.04 7.94 -16.42
N THR A 135 -10.75 8.77 -15.68
CA THR A 135 -11.08 10.15 -16.07
C THR A 135 -10.04 11.19 -15.64
N ALA A 136 -8.91 10.77 -15.06
CA ALA A 136 -7.86 11.68 -14.67
C ALA A 136 -7.22 12.35 -15.89
N SER A 137 -7.01 13.66 -15.82
CA SER A 137 -6.45 14.47 -16.91
C SER A 137 -5.04 14.03 -17.36
N ASP A 138 -4.32 13.36 -16.49
CA ASP A 138 -2.93 12.92 -16.69
C ASP A 138 -2.79 11.39 -16.80
N VAL A 139 -3.88 10.68 -17.06
CA VAL A 139 -3.89 9.21 -17.12
C VAL A 139 -2.90 8.65 -18.13
N MET A 140 -2.72 9.31 -19.26
CA MET A 140 -1.77 8.90 -20.32
C MET A 140 -0.30 9.02 -19.88
N GLY A 141 -0.01 9.78 -18.83
CA GLY A 141 1.33 9.93 -18.30
C GLY A 141 1.83 8.73 -17.52
N GLY A 142 0.94 7.80 -17.19
CA GLY A 142 1.25 6.62 -16.37
C GLY A 142 1.76 6.96 -14.97
N TYR A 143 2.32 5.96 -14.31
CA TYR A 143 2.98 6.13 -13.02
C TYR A 143 4.41 6.65 -13.22
N ARG A 144 4.78 7.73 -12.53
CA ARG A 144 6.12 8.32 -12.59
C ARG A 144 6.55 8.80 -11.20
N PHE A 145 7.85 8.75 -10.94
CA PHE A 145 8.43 9.28 -9.71
C PHE A 145 8.06 10.76 -9.48
N SER A 146 8.25 11.61 -10.50
CA SER A 146 7.90 13.03 -10.42
C SER A 146 6.40 13.28 -10.20
N LYS A 147 5.54 12.45 -10.79
CA LYS A 147 4.09 12.54 -10.60
C LYS A 147 3.68 12.21 -9.16
N ALA A 148 4.28 11.18 -8.57
CA ALA A 148 4.05 10.85 -7.17
C ALA A 148 4.47 12.01 -6.25
N MET A 149 5.64 12.59 -6.47
CA MET A 149 6.15 13.70 -5.65
C MET A 149 5.30 14.98 -5.72
N THR A 150 4.59 15.19 -6.81
CA THR A 150 3.68 16.36 -6.96
C THR A 150 2.26 16.07 -6.48
N ASN A 151 1.96 14.85 -6.09
CA ASN A 151 0.64 14.49 -5.55
C ASN A 151 0.43 15.16 -4.18
N PRO A 152 -0.71 15.81 -3.93
CA PRO A 152 -1.00 16.44 -2.63
C PRO A 152 -0.92 15.48 -1.45
N GLY A 153 -1.18 14.18 -1.68
CA GLY A 153 -1.06 13.12 -0.67
C GLY A 153 0.35 12.53 -0.51
N PHE A 154 1.35 13.00 -1.27
CA PHE A 154 2.71 12.50 -1.16
C PHE A 154 3.32 12.78 0.22
N ILE A 155 3.95 11.76 0.80
CA ILE A 155 4.68 11.86 2.06
C ILE A 155 6.16 11.81 1.76
N GLY A 156 6.83 12.95 1.89
CA GLY A 156 8.28 13.06 1.70
C GLY A 156 9.08 12.71 2.97
N ILE A 157 10.40 12.62 2.82
CA ILE A 157 11.31 12.33 3.93
C ILE A 157 11.18 13.36 5.06
N ASN A 158 11.05 14.64 4.71
CA ASN A 158 10.91 15.70 5.70
C ASN A 158 9.56 15.60 6.42
N ASP A 159 8.47 15.30 5.71
CA ASP A 159 7.18 15.05 6.36
C ASP A 159 7.30 13.92 7.39
N ILE A 160 7.97 12.81 7.03
CA ILE A 160 8.16 11.68 7.94
C ILE A 160 8.91 12.15 9.20
N LYS A 161 10.06 12.81 9.04
CA LYS A 161 10.95 13.19 10.14
C LYS A 161 10.38 14.30 11.02
N GLU A 162 9.74 15.29 10.42
CA GLU A 162 9.35 16.53 11.08
C GLU A 162 7.90 16.52 11.58
N THR A 163 7.07 15.63 11.02
CA THR A 163 5.64 15.58 11.35
C THR A 163 5.21 14.21 11.84
N TYR A 164 5.30 13.16 11.01
CA TYR A 164 4.72 11.88 11.38
C TYR A 164 5.41 11.19 12.55
N LEU A 165 6.75 11.15 12.58
CA LEU A 165 7.48 10.56 13.70
C LEU A 165 7.24 11.29 15.02
N PRO A 166 7.27 12.65 15.07
CA PRO A 166 6.89 13.38 16.27
C PRO A 166 5.44 13.15 16.73
N MET A 167 4.52 12.92 15.78
CA MET A 167 3.15 12.56 16.10
C MET A 167 2.99 11.12 16.59
N GLY A 168 4.04 10.30 16.56
CA GLY A 168 4.02 8.90 17.03
C GLY A 168 3.67 7.87 15.97
N PHE A 169 3.69 8.20 14.68
CA PHE A 169 3.53 7.23 13.59
C PHE A 169 4.87 6.64 13.18
N SER A 170 4.89 5.35 12.79
CA SER A 170 6.12 4.64 12.46
C SER A 170 6.05 3.74 11.23
N HIS A 171 4.87 3.59 10.60
CA HIS A 171 4.70 2.66 9.48
C HIS A 171 4.41 3.39 8.18
N PHE A 172 5.31 3.19 7.20
CA PHE A 172 5.30 3.87 5.90
C PHE A 172 5.49 2.84 4.79
N LYS A 173 4.62 2.92 3.78
CA LYS A 173 4.55 1.97 2.68
C LYS A 173 4.91 2.63 1.36
N ILE A 174 5.77 1.97 0.60
CA ILE A 174 6.09 2.31 -0.78
C ILE A 174 5.30 1.36 -1.69
N GLU A 175 4.54 1.93 -2.63
CA GLU A 175 3.93 1.13 -3.69
C GLU A 175 4.82 1.08 -4.93
N GLY A 176 4.44 0.22 -5.90
CA GLY A 176 5.11 0.18 -7.20
C GLY A 176 5.59 -1.20 -7.62
N ARG A 177 5.28 -2.26 -6.90
CA ARG A 177 5.73 -3.64 -7.22
C ARG A 177 5.40 -4.09 -8.64
N SER A 178 4.28 -3.64 -9.21
CA SER A 178 3.85 -3.94 -10.58
C SER A 178 4.42 -2.98 -11.63
N LEU A 179 5.13 -1.94 -11.21
CA LEU A 179 5.59 -0.84 -12.09
C LEU A 179 7.02 -1.03 -12.60
N GLY A 180 7.64 -2.15 -12.25
CA GLY A 180 9.01 -2.48 -12.61
C GLY A 180 10.04 -2.09 -11.57
N SER A 181 11.16 -2.81 -11.58
CA SER A 181 12.23 -2.69 -10.59
C SER A 181 12.89 -1.30 -10.57
N ALA A 182 13.06 -0.68 -11.73
CA ALA A 182 13.70 0.63 -11.84
C ALA A 182 12.95 1.73 -11.06
N LEU A 183 11.61 1.74 -11.16
CA LEU A 183 10.80 2.74 -10.45
C LEU A 183 10.76 2.50 -8.94
N VAL A 184 10.65 1.24 -8.53
CA VAL A 184 10.73 0.87 -7.11
C VAL A 184 12.08 1.25 -6.52
N LEU A 185 13.17 1.03 -7.27
CA LEU A 185 14.52 1.40 -6.88
C LEU A 185 14.65 2.91 -6.66
N GLU A 186 14.08 3.75 -7.55
CA GLU A 186 14.11 5.21 -7.39
C GLU A 186 13.44 5.66 -6.08
N PHE A 187 12.29 5.06 -5.71
CA PHE A 187 11.66 5.35 -4.43
C PHE A 187 12.47 4.84 -3.24
N LEU A 188 13.06 3.65 -3.33
CA LEU A 188 13.96 3.14 -2.29
C LEU A 188 15.16 4.07 -2.09
N LEU A 189 15.80 4.52 -3.16
CA LEU A 189 16.92 5.48 -3.10
C LEU A 189 16.44 6.80 -2.45
N TYR A 190 15.27 7.30 -2.83
CA TYR A 190 14.74 8.53 -2.25
C TYR A 190 14.52 8.41 -0.74
N TYR A 191 13.85 7.34 -0.26
CA TYR A 191 13.48 7.22 1.15
C TYR A 191 14.61 6.70 2.05
N MET A 192 15.51 5.84 1.54
CA MET A 192 16.49 5.11 2.35
C MET A 192 17.92 5.64 2.24
N THR A 193 18.19 6.52 1.25
CA THR A 193 19.53 7.11 1.09
C THR A 193 19.53 8.54 1.61
N LYS A 194 20.53 8.90 2.41
CA LYS A 194 20.68 10.29 2.86
C LYS A 194 20.82 11.24 1.66
N PRO A 195 20.22 12.43 1.70
CA PRO A 195 20.19 13.35 0.57
C PRO A 195 21.57 13.61 -0.07
N GLU A 196 22.61 13.76 0.75
CA GLU A 196 23.98 14.04 0.30
C GLU A 196 24.61 12.89 -0.49
N TYR A 197 24.10 11.66 -0.37
CA TYR A 197 24.61 10.48 -1.06
C TYR A 197 23.70 10.01 -2.21
N GLN A 198 22.51 10.59 -2.39
CA GLN A 198 21.55 10.09 -3.39
C GLN A 198 22.10 10.08 -4.82
N LEU A 199 22.83 11.14 -5.20
CA LEU A 199 23.45 11.19 -6.54
C LEU A 199 24.50 10.12 -6.71
N HIS A 200 25.40 10.00 -5.75
CA HIS A 200 26.49 9.02 -5.80
C HIS A 200 25.96 7.57 -5.85
N VAL A 201 25.00 7.23 -5.00
CA VAL A 201 24.40 5.88 -4.99
C VAL A 201 23.65 5.60 -6.29
N ARG A 202 22.95 6.60 -6.84
CA ARG A 202 22.26 6.45 -8.13
C ARG A 202 23.24 6.20 -9.25
N GLU A 203 24.34 6.96 -9.32
CA GLU A 203 25.41 6.76 -10.32
C GLU A 203 26.03 5.38 -10.21
N ALA A 204 26.35 4.91 -9.01
CA ALA A 204 26.89 3.58 -8.79
C ALA A 204 25.94 2.48 -9.28
N VAL A 205 24.65 2.54 -8.89
CA VAL A 205 23.63 1.55 -9.30
C VAL A 205 23.44 1.54 -10.82
N TYR A 206 23.38 2.70 -11.46
CA TYR A 206 23.21 2.77 -12.93
C TYR A 206 24.46 2.31 -13.67
N LEU A 207 25.66 2.64 -13.20
CA LEU A 207 26.91 2.16 -13.79
C LEU A 207 27.03 0.64 -13.68
N ASP A 208 26.72 0.08 -12.53
CA ASP A 208 26.75 -1.36 -12.31
C ASP A 208 25.79 -2.10 -13.27
N ASN A 209 24.56 -1.58 -13.43
CA ASN A 209 23.60 -2.13 -14.37
C ASN A 209 24.02 -1.98 -15.84
N MET A 210 24.69 -0.87 -16.20
CA MET A 210 25.17 -0.63 -17.57
C MET A 210 26.38 -1.49 -17.93
N LEU A 211 27.24 -1.77 -16.96
CA LEU A 211 28.49 -2.49 -17.19
C LEU A 211 28.37 -3.99 -16.94
N ASP A 212 27.16 -4.46 -16.61
CA ASP A 212 26.86 -5.88 -16.35
C ASP A 212 27.81 -6.47 -15.27
N LEU A 213 28.10 -5.68 -14.23
CA LEU A 213 29.11 -5.99 -13.22
C LEU A 213 28.61 -6.92 -12.10
N PHE A 214 27.31 -7.30 -12.13
CA PHE A 214 26.69 -8.22 -11.16
C PHE A 214 25.85 -9.30 -11.84
#